data_8295e65526dfbee9baf57113b1a7cf71
#
_entry.id   8295e65526dfbee9baf57113b1a7cf71
#
_cell.length_a   1.000
_cell.length_b   1.000
_cell.length_c   1.000
_cell.angle_alpha   90.00
_cell.angle_beta   90.00
_cell.angle_gamma   90.00
#
_symmetry.space_group_name_H-M   'P 1'
#
loop_
_entity.id
_entity.type
_entity.pdbx_description
1 polymer ?
#
loop_
_entity_poly.entity_id
_entity_poly.type
_entity_poly.pdbx_seq_one_letter_code
_entity_poly.pdbx_strand_id
1 'polypeptide(L)'
;MPGPLAKDPATRARTNPERIPFKLVEIPNVEQPDLPEYFRYEERKIKFPARTLEWWAQWNGSPLAQGFTEHDWSYLMDTAVLHAQFWLGLGSVKIAGELRQRLAKFGVTPADRARLRIMFVTADEAEEAKRRTDAINGRVGASGNVRRLTSLSFDTSRDDASSDA
;
A
#
# COMPACT_ATOMS: atom_id res chain seq x y z
N MET A 1 -22.96 -6.40 -34.41
CA MET A 1 -22.08 -7.47 -34.91
C MET A 1 -21.02 -7.76 -33.85
N PRO A 2 -20.84 -9.00 -33.42
CA PRO A 2 -19.71 -9.35 -32.50
C PRO A 2 -18.41 -9.12 -33.30
N GLY A 3 -17.40 -8.56 -32.61
CA GLY A 3 -16.07 -8.35 -33.20
C GLY A 3 -15.37 -9.68 -33.53
N PRO A 4 -14.31 -9.65 -34.38
CA PRO A 4 -13.57 -10.84 -34.73
C PRO A 4 -12.97 -11.51 -33.48
N LEU A 5 -12.92 -12.83 -33.50
CA LEU A 5 -12.28 -13.62 -32.43
C LEU A 5 -10.83 -13.17 -32.20
N ALA A 6 -10.44 -13.15 -30.94
CA ALA A 6 -9.07 -12.80 -30.55
C ALA A 6 -8.08 -13.79 -31.19
N LYS A 7 -7.02 -13.26 -31.81
CA LYS A 7 -5.95 -14.07 -32.42
C LYS A 7 -5.24 -14.91 -31.34
N ASP A 8 -4.84 -16.12 -31.73
CA ASP A 8 -4.04 -17.01 -30.92
C ASP A 8 -2.81 -16.27 -30.36
N PRO A 9 -2.51 -16.39 -29.05
CA PRO A 9 -1.34 -15.78 -28.43
C PRO A 9 -0.02 -16.04 -29.15
N ALA A 10 0.15 -17.24 -29.74
CA ALA A 10 1.34 -17.62 -30.49
C ALA A 10 1.51 -16.89 -31.83
N THR A 11 0.42 -16.32 -32.38
CA THR A 11 0.42 -15.65 -33.68
C THR A 11 0.32 -14.13 -33.59
N ARG A 12 0.34 -13.58 -32.37
CA ARG A 12 0.27 -12.13 -32.15
C ARG A 12 1.60 -11.47 -32.53
N ALA A 13 1.54 -10.47 -33.39
CA ALA A 13 2.70 -9.66 -33.79
C ALA A 13 3.31 -8.81 -32.64
N ARG A 14 2.58 -8.66 -31.52
CA ARG A 14 3.05 -8.00 -30.30
C ARG A 14 2.83 -8.94 -29.13
N THR A 15 3.91 -9.44 -28.58
CA THR A 15 3.91 -10.09 -27.25
C THR A 15 3.83 -8.97 -26.22
N ASN A 16 2.74 -8.90 -25.45
CA ASN A 16 2.74 -8.04 -24.28
C ASN A 16 3.89 -8.50 -23.38
N PRO A 17 4.76 -7.57 -22.93
CA PRO A 17 5.83 -7.96 -22.02
C PRO A 17 5.20 -8.68 -20.81
N GLU A 18 5.83 -9.76 -20.42
CA GLU A 18 5.43 -10.52 -19.23
C GLU A 18 5.26 -9.55 -18.06
N ARG A 19 4.10 -9.62 -17.41
CA ARG A 19 3.86 -8.74 -16.25
C ARG A 19 4.88 -9.13 -15.18
N ILE A 20 5.70 -8.16 -14.76
CA ILE A 20 6.61 -8.36 -13.63
C ILE A 20 5.77 -8.88 -12.46
N PRO A 21 6.08 -10.05 -11.91
CA PRO A 21 5.31 -10.59 -10.81
C PRO A 21 5.40 -9.65 -9.59
N PHE A 22 4.29 -9.48 -8.90
CA PHE A 22 4.28 -8.72 -7.65
C PHE A 22 5.11 -9.46 -6.62
N LYS A 23 6.01 -8.74 -5.95
CA LYS A 23 6.68 -9.25 -4.77
C LYS A 23 5.71 -9.13 -3.60
N LEU A 24 5.30 -10.26 -3.04
CA LEU A 24 4.53 -10.27 -1.80
C LEU A 24 5.51 -10.03 -0.64
N VAL A 25 5.26 -8.98 0.12
CA VAL A 25 6.02 -8.65 1.32
C VAL A 25 5.00 -8.60 2.46
N GLU A 26 5.26 -9.37 3.50
CA GLU A 26 4.48 -9.29 4.73
C GLU A 26 4.79 -7.96 5.43
N ILE A 27 3.75 -7.19 5.69
CA ILE A 27 3.89 -5.87 6.33
C ILE A 27 3.51 -6.04 7.80
N PRO A 28 4.44 -5.80 8.74
CA PRO A 28 4.09 -5.76 10.16
C PRO A 28 3.13 -4.60 10.41
N ASN A 29 2.20 -4.78 11.34
CA ASN A 29 1.34 -3.70 11.80
C ASN A 29 2.17 -2.70 12.60
N VAL A 30 2.42 -1.53 12.03
CA VAL A 30 3.20 -0.46 12.67
C VAL A 30 2.24 0.60 13.17
N GLU A 31 2.26 0.83 14.48
CA GLU A 31 1.47 1.88 15.10
C GLU A 31 2.01 3.27 14.74
N GLN A 32 1.11 4.25 14.78
CA GLN A 32 1.50 5.63 14.54
C GLN A 32 2.50 6.11 15.60
N PRO A 33 3.70 6.57 15.21
CA PRO A 33 4.65 7.15 16.16
C PRO A 33 4.19 8.53 16.64
N ASP A 34 4.61 8.90 17.82
CA ASP A 34 4.42 10.25 18.32
C ASP A 34 5.28 11.26 17.56
N LEU A 35 4.74 12.46 17.36
CA LEU A 35 5.54 13.57 16.86
C LEU A 35 6.55 14.00 17.93
N PRO A 36 7.78 14.38 17.55
CA PRO A 36 8.72 14.98 18.49
C PRO A 36 8.15 16.28 19.07
N GLU A 37 8.55 16.64 20.28
CA GLU A 37 8.03 17.83 20.96
C GLU A 37 8.24 19.11 20.15
N TYR A 38 9.33 19.18 19.37
CA TYR A 38 9.69 20.31 18.51
C TYR A 38 10.41 19.85 17.24
N PHE A 39 10.35 20.68 16.23
CA PHE A 39 11.19 20.55 15.04
C PHE A 39 12.20 21.70 14.96
N ARG A 40 13.23 21.52 14.16
CA ARG A 40 14.21 22.57 13.88
C ARG A 40 13.85 23.33 12.63
N TYR A 41 13.85 24.66 12.72
CA TYR A 41 13.77 25.55 11.58
C TYR A 41 14.87 26.60 11.71
N GLU A 42 15.80 26.61 10.77
CA GLU A 42 17.07 27.34 10.91
C GLU A 42 17.77 26.93 12.22
N GLU A 43 18.16 27.89 13.07
CA GLU A 43 18.82 27.63 14.34
C GLU A 43 17.85 27.50 15.54
N ARG A 44 16.52 27.48 15.29
CA ARG A 44 15.49 27.54 16.34
C ARG A 44 14.76 26.23 16.50
N LYS A 45 14.46 25.89 17.75
CA LYS A 45 13.51 24.82 18.11
C LYS A 45 12.11 25.41 18.15
N ILE A 46 11.20 24.86 17.37
CA ILE A 46 9.83 25.34 17.25
C ILE A 46 8.88 24.19 17.60
N LYS A 47 7.90 24.45 18.47
CA LYS A 47 6.83 23.50 18.77
C LYS A 47 5.88 23.37 17.61
N PHE A 48 5.32 22.19 17.42
CA PHE A 48 4.28 21.97 16.43
C PHE A 48 3.03 22.78 16.81
N PRO A 49 2.43 23.54 15.87
CA PRO A 49 1.18 24.24 16.13
C PRO A 49 0.03 23.26 16.34
N ALA A 50 -0.98 23.66 17.13
CA ALA A 50 -2.15 22.82 17.42
C ALA A 50 -2.78 22.22 16.17
N ARG A 51 -2.87 23.00 15.10
CA ARG A 51 -3.41 22.51 13.82
C ARG A 51 -2.63 21.35 13.22
N THR A 52 -1.30 21.33 13.39
CA THR A 52 -0.49 20.22 12.92
C THR A 52 -0.65 18.98 13.82
N LEU A 53 -0.79 19.17 15.13
CA LEU A 53 -1.07 18.08 16.06
C LEU A 53 -2.43 17.43 15.78
N GLU A 54 -3.47 18.24 15.54
CA GLU A 54 -4.79 17.78 15.12
C GLU A 54 -4.72 16.98 13.79
N TRP A 55 -4.01 17.52 12.81
CA TRP A 55 -3.80 16.85 11.53
C TRP A 55 -3.05 15.53 11.69
N TRP A 56 -2.04 15.49 12.54
CA TRP A 56 -1.31 14.26 12.84
C TRP A 56 -2.22 13.21 13.48
N ALA A 57 -3.03 13.63 14.46
CA ALA A 57 -3.97 12.73 15.12
C ALA A 57 -5.03 12.13 14.18
N GLN A 58 -5.39 12.82 13.09
CA GLN A 58 -6.34 12.31 12.08
C GLN A 58 -5.84 11.05 11.36
N TRP A 59 -4.52 10.81 11.34
CA TRP A 59 -3.96 9.62 10.73
C TRP A 59 -4.14 8.38 11.61
N ASN A 60 -4.33 8.58 12.92
CA ASN A 60 -4.59 7.50 13.84
C ASN A 60 -5.95 6.87 13.54
N GLY A 61 -5.96 5.60 13.22
CA GLY A 61 -7.19 4.89 12.83
C GLY A 61 -7.75 5.25 11.46
N SER A 62 -7.05 6.08 10.67
CA SER A 62 -7.45 6.37 9.30
C SER A 62 -7.38 5.12 8.42
N PRO A 63 -8.41 4.82 7.62
CA PRO A 63 -8.34 3.74 6.63
C PRO A 63 -7.19 3.91 5.63
N LEU A 64 -6.73 5.14 5.39
CA LEU A 64 -5.59 5.42 4.52
C LEU A 64 -4.26 5.00 5.13
N ALA A 65 -4.18 4.90 6.46
CA ALA A 65 -2.97 4.52 7.18
C ALA A 65 -2.87 3.00 7.42
N GLN A 66 -3.88 2.23 7.00
CA GLN A 66 -3.84 0.78 7.11
C GLN A 66 -2.70 0.21 6.25
N GLY A 67 -1.81 -0.53 6.88
CA GLY A 67 -0.66 -1.13 6.20
C GLY A 67 0.51 -0.17 6.00
N PHE A 68 0.56 0.97 6.69
CA PHE A 68 1.72 1.82 6.69
C PHE A 68 2.92 1.14 7.34
N THR A 69 4.05 1.29 6.70
CA THR A 69 5.36 0.88 7.20
C THR A 69 6.01 1.98 8.03
N GLU A 70 7.10 1.67 8.71
CA GLU A 70 7.94 2.70 9.37
C GLU A 70 8.39 3.81 8.40
N HIS A 71 8.63 3.46 7.14
CA HIS A 71 9.03 4.42 6.13
C HIS A 71 7.90 5.37 5.74
N ASP A 72 6.66 4.87 5.70
CA ASP A 72 5.49 5.71 5.42
C ASP A 72 5.26 6.70 6.56
N TRP A 73 5.37 6.24 7.80
CA TRP A 73 5.28 7.10 8.98
C TRP A 73 6.41 8.12 9.04
N SER A 74 7.65 7.72 8.73
CA SER A 74 8.78 8.64 8.65
C SER A 74 8.56 9.72 7.59
N TYR A 75 8.08 9.34 6.41
CA TYR A 75 7.77 10.29 5.35
C TYR A 75 6.63 11.25 5.72
N LEU A 76 5.61 10.76 6.45
CA LEU A 76 4.55 11.61 7.00
C LEU A 76 5.05 12.54 8.09
N MET A 77 6.00 12.12 8.93
CA MET A 77 6.61 12.96 9.95
C MET A 77 7.36 14.15 9.32
N ASP A 78 8.13 13.91 8.26
CA ASP A 78 8.73 15.00 7.46
C ASP A 78 7.65 15.91 6.85
N THR A 79 6.52 15.33 6.45
CA THR A 79 5.38 16.10 5.94
C THR A 79 4.72 16.94 7.05
N ALA A 80 4.69 16.45 8.29
CA ALA A 80 4.22 17.21 9.45
C ALA A 80 5.06 18.46 9.71
N VAL A 81 6.37 18.37 9.50
CA VAL A 81 7.25 19.55 9.58
C VAL A 81 6.88 20.60 8.54
N LEU A 82 6.64 20.21 7.30
CA LEU A 82 6.19 21.12 6.23
C LEU A 82 4.80 21.71 6.54
N HIS A 83 3.91 20.89 7.08
CA HIS A 83 2.59 21.33 7.51
C HIS A 83 2.67 22.36 8.63
N ALA A 84 3.56 22.16 9.61
CA ALA A 84 3.81 23.12 10.67
C ALA A 84 4.38 24.43 10.13
N GLN A 85 5.36 24.38 9.25
CA GLN A 85 5.94 25.56 8.61
C GLN A 85 4.88 26.37 7.84
N PHE A 86 3.99 25.68 7.11
CA PHE A 86 2.90 26.31 6.39
C PHE A 86 1.98 27.10 7.34
N TRP A 87 1.52 26.48 8.44
CA TRP A 87 0.59 27.11 9.38
C TRP A 87 1.24 28.21 10.24
N LEU A 88 2.55 28.14 10.44
CA LEU A 88 3.31 29.17 11.15
C LEU A 88 3.77 30.33 10.24
N GLY A 89 3.47 30.26 8.94
CA GLY A 89 3.96 31.24 7.98
C GLY A 89 5.48 31.23 7.78
N LEU A 90 6.13 30.12 8.16
CA LEU A 90 7.55 29.94 8.01
C LEU A 90 7.84 29.33 6.63
N GLY A 91 8.42 30.07 5.76
CA GLY A 91 8.83 29.55 4.47
C GLY A 91 8.10 30.15 3.27
N SER A 92 8.41 29.66 2.09
CA SER A 92 7.94 30.20 0.83
C SER A 92 6.62 29.57 0.37
N VAL A 93 5.94 30.20 -0.59
CA VAL A 93 4.75 29.68 -1.27
C VAL A 93 4.97 28.26 -1.84
N LYS A 94 6.22 27.85 -2.06
CA LYS A 94 6.57 26.50 -2.54
C LYS A 94 6.18 25.41 -1.55
N ILE A 95 6.13 25.69 -0.25
CA ILE A 95 5.72 24.71 0.77
C ILE A 95 4.30 24.18 0.50
N ALA A 96 3.36 25.03 0.11
CA ALA A 96 2.00 24.60 -0.20
C ALA A 96 1.96 23.59 -1.37
N GLY A 97 2.80 23.82 -2.38
CA GLY A 97 2.93 22.91 -3.53
C GLY A 97 3.53 21.57 -3.12
N GLU A 98 4.62 21.59 -2.34
CA GLU A 98 5.28 20.39 -1.85
C GLU A 98 4.36 19.58 -0.92
N LEU A 99 3.69 20.24 0.01
CA LEU A 99 2.73 19.61 0.91
C LEU A 99 1.62 18.88 0.13
N ARG A 100 1.05 19.54 -0.89
CA ARG A 100 0.05 18.94 -1.76
C ARG A 100 0.59 17.70 -2.49
N GLN A 101 1.80 17.76 -3.03
CA GLN A 101 2.42 16.64 -3.74
C GLN A 101 2.68 15.45 -2.82
N ARG A 102 3.12 15.69 -1.59
CA ARG A 102 3.34 14.63 -0.60
C ARG A 102 2.03 13.97 -0.19
N LEU A 103 1.02 14.78 0.16
CA LEU A 103 -0.30 14.28 0.58
C LEU A 103 -1.03 13.52 -0.53
N ALA A 104 -0.81 13.89 -1.80
CA ALA A 104 -1.38 13.18 -2.94
C ALA A 104 -0.93 11.71 -3.02
N LYS A 105 0.29 11.39 -2.53
CA LYS A 105 0.80 10.01 -2.50
C LYS A 105 0.03 9.11 -1.55
N PHE A 106 -0.60 9.67 -0.54
CA PHE A 106 -1.41 8.97 0.46
C PHE A 106 -2.91 9.00 0.17
N GLY A 107 -3.33 9.59 -0.95
CA GLY A 107 -4.75 9.61 -1.33
C GLY A 107 -5.63 10.48 -0.44
N VAL A 108 -5.10 11.58 0.08
CA VAL A 108 -5.84 12.44 1.02
C VAL A 108 -7.07 13.05 0.40
N THR A 109 -7.03 13.44 -0.88
CA THR A 109 -8.19 14.00 -1.58
C THR A 109 -8.94 12.92 -2.40
N PRO A 110 -10.24 13.12 -2.69
CA PRO A 110 -10.99 12.21 -3.56
C PRO A 110 -10.33 12.00 -4.93
N ALA A 111 -9.76 13.07 -5.50
CA ALA A 111 -9.06 12.99 -6.79
C ALA A 111 -7.79 12.13 -6.70
N ASP A 112 -7.04 12.24 -5.61
CA ASP A 112 -5.84 11.42 -5.39
C ASP A 112 -6.22 9.96 -5.16
N ARG A 113 -7.29 9.68 -4.40
CA ARG A 113 -7.81 8.32 -4.21
C ARG A 113 -8.22 7.70 -5.53
N ALA A 114 -8.94 8.44 -6.39
CA ALA A 114 -9.31 7.94 -7.71
C ALA A 114 -8.08 7.60 -8.57
N ARG A 115 -7.03 8.42 -8.51
CA ARG A 115 -5.76 8.17 -9.21
C ARG A 115 -5.04 6.94 -8.67
N LEU A 116 -5.02 6.75 -7.35
CA LEU A 116 -4.42 5.60 -6.67
C LEU A 116 -5.31 4.36 -6.70
N ARG A 117 -6.52 4.45 -7.25
CA ARG A 117 -7.54 3.39 -7.28
C ARG A 117 -7.95 2.91 -5.88
N ILE A 118 -7.93 3.83 -4.93
CA ILE A 118 -8.42 3.61 -3.57
C ILE A 118 -9.91 3.92 -3.54
N MET A 119 -10.72 2.96 -3.14
CA MET A 119 -12.15 3.10 -2.94
C MET A 119 -12.49 2.79 -1.49
N PHE A 120 -13.16 3.70 -0.81
CA PHE A 120 -13.74 3.41 0.48
C PHE A 120 -15.09 2.74 0.24
N VAL A 121 -15.29 1.62 0.88
CA VAL A 121 -16.53 0.88 0.89
C VAL A 121 -17.04 0.80 2.34
N THR A 122 -18.34 0.78 2.52
CA THR A 122 -18.91 0.48 3.83
C THR A 122 -18.64 -0.96 4.22
N ALA A 123 -18.78 -1.29 5.51
CA ALA A 123 -18.58 -2.66 5.98
C ALA A 123 -19.50 -3.64 5.25
N ASP A 124 -20.77 -3.24 5.04
CA ASP A 124 -21.77 -4.06 4.35
C ASP A 124 -21.38 -4.32 2.88
N GLU A 125 -20.93 -3.28 2.17
CA GLU A 125 -20.45 -3.41 0.79
C GLU A 125 -19.20 -4.27 0.69
N ALA A 126 -18.30 -4.19 1.67
CA ALA A 126 -17.10 -5.03 1.74
C ALA A 126 -17.45 -6.50 1.95
N GLU A 127 -18.41 -6.80 2.83
CA GLU A 127 -18.91 -8.15 3.04
C GLU A 127 -19.62 -8.71 1.80
N GLU A 128 -20.45 -7.91 1.15
CA GLU A 128 -21.09 -8.32 -0.10
C GLU A 128 -20.07 -8.59 -1.22
N ALA A 129 -19.07 -7.73 -1.37
CA ALA A 129 -18.00 -7.93 -2.33
C ALA A 129 -17.23 -9.22 -2.07
N LYS A 130 -16.93 -9.51 -0.79
CA LYS A 130 -16.28 -10.76 -0.37
C LYS A 130 -17.15 -11.97 -0.69
N ARG A 131 -18.44 -11.95 -0.33
CA ARG A 131 -19.39 -13.03 -0.64
C ARG A 131 -19.49 -13.30 -2.15
N ARG A 132 -19.50 -12.25 -2.98
CA ARG A 132 -19.52 -12.39 -4.45
C ARG A 132 -18.24 -13.04 -4.96
N THR A 133 -17.07 -12.64 -4.44
CA THR A 133 -15.78 -13.21 -4.82
C THR A 133 -15.70 -14.69 -4.41
N ASP A 134 -16.12 -15.02 -3.21
CA ASP A 134 -16.12 -16.39 -2.71
C ASP A 134 -17.09 -17.29 -3.52
N ALA A 135 -18.26 -16.76 -3.89
CA ALA A 135 -19.21 -17.46 -4.74
C ALA A 135 -18.66 -17.73 -6.16
N ILE A 136 -17.91 -16.79 -6.73
CA ILE A 136 -17.24 -16.97 -8.03
C ILE A 136 -16.14 -18.01 -7.92
N ASN A 137 -15.30 -17.92 -6.89
CA ASN A 137 -14.21 -18.85 -6.66
C ASN A 137 -14.73 -20.27 -6.36
N GLY A 138 -15.81 -20.39 -5.61
CA GLY A 138 -16.47 -21.66 -5.35
C GLY A 138 -17.05 -22.31 -6.63
N ARG A 139 -17.59 -21.52 -7.56
CA ARG A 139 -18.07 -22.03 -8.86
C ARG A 139 -16.93 -22.45 -9.78
N VAL A 140 -15.82 -21.72 -9.78
CA VAL A 140 -14.60 -22.07 -10.57
C VAL A 140 -13.97 -23.35 -10.02
N GLY A 141 -13.95 -23.54 -8.70
CA GLY A 141 -13.46 -24.76 -8.07
C GLY A 141 -14.32 -26.00 -8.33
N ALA A 142 -15.65 -25.82 -8.55
CA ALA A 142 -16.56 -26.92 -8.85
C ALA A 142 -16.59 -27.33 -10.35
N SER A 143 -16.14 -26.47 -11.26
CA SER A 143 -16.18 -26.70 -12.73
C SER A 143 -14.82 -26.90 -13.37
N GLY A 144 -13.74 -26.86 -12.64
CA GLY A 144 -12.39 -26.95 -13.21
C GLY A 144 -11.55 -28.02 -12.56
N ASN A 145 -11.10 -28.96 -13.38
CA ASN A 145 -10.07 -29.94 -13.06
C ASN A 145 -8.72 -29.19 -12.79
N VAL A 146 -8.66 -28.47 -11.68
CA VAL A 146 -7.42 -27.83 -11.23
C VAL A 146 -6.54 -28.93 -10.68
N ARG A 147 -5.56 -29.38 -11.48
CA ARG A 147 -4.45 -30.18 -10.98
C ARG A 147 -3.85 -29.43 -9.78
N ARG A 148 -4.15 -29.92 -8.59
CA ARG A 148 -3.41 -29.54 -7.39
C ARG A 148 -1.93 -29.79 -7.67
N LEU A 149 -1.15 -28.74 -7.73
CA LEU A 149 0.29 -28.83 -7.52
C LEU A 149 0.47 -29.23 -6.05
N THR A 150 0.54 -30.52 -5.81
CA THR A 150 0.97 -31.07 -4.54
C THR A 150 2.37 -30.52 -4.27
N SER A 151 2.51 -29.91 -3.12
CA SER A 151 3.78 -29.47 -2.53
C SER A 151 4.85 -30.54 -2.74
N LEU A 152 5.92 -30.19 -3.42
CA LEU A 152 7.16 -30.93 -3.36
C LEU A 152 7.66 -30.81 -1.91
N SER A 153 7.38 -31.85 -1.12
CA SER A 153 8.06 -32.08 0.14
C SER A 153 9.52 -32.36 -0.18
N PHE A 154 10.37 -31.43 0.17
CA PHE A 154 11.81 -31.60 0.14
C PHE A 154 12.15 -32.54 1.30
N ASP A 155 12.39 -33.80 0.96
CA ASP A 155 12.89 -34.83 1.89
C ASP A 155 14.39 -34.57 2.13
N THR A 156 14.71 -34.00 3.29
CA THR A 156 16.08 -33.75 3.78
C THR A 156 16.59 -34.91 4.64
N SER A 157 16.22 -36.12 4.36
CA SER A 157 16.74 -37.29 5.07
C SER A 157 17.56 -38.16 4.15
N ARG A 158 18.78 -37.71 3.85
CA ARG A 158 19.90 -38.61 3.42
C ARG A 158 21.18 -37.78 3.47
N ASP A 159 21.91 -38.02 4.52
CA ASP A 159 23.35 -38.19 4.55
C ASP A 159 23.87 -38.10 6.00
N ASP A 160 23.60 -39.18 6.77
CA ASP A 160 24.41 -39.50 7.93
C ASP A 160 24.59 -41.02 7.96
N ALA A 161 25.54 -41.52 7.19
CA ALA A 161 26.17 -42.82 7.48
C ALA A 161 27.41 -42.98 6.59
N SER A 162 28.51 -42.98 7.23
CA SER A 162 29.78 -43.61 6.84
C SER A 162 30.98 -42.66 6.96
N SER A 163 31.63 -42.74 8.07
CA SER A 163 33.09 -42.76 8.14
C SER A 163 33.53 -43.29 9.50
N ASP A 164 33.49 -44.63 9.63
CA ASP A 164 34.40 -45.35 10.50
C ASP A 164 35.30 -46.18 9.61
N ALA A 165 36.58 -45.84 9.56
CA ALA A 165 37.74 -46.72 9.32
C ALA A 165 39.02 -45.87 9.41
#